data_d8a292cd15e2e58958f195abd0ae90b7
#
_entry.id   d8a292cd15e2e58958f195abd0ae90b7
#
_cell.length_a   1.000
_cell.length_b   1.000
_cell.length_c   1.000
_cell.angle_alpha   90.00
_cell.angle_beta   90.00
_cell.angle_gamma   90.00
#
_symmetry.space_group_name_H-M   'P 1'
#
loop_
_entity.id
_entity.type
_entity.pdbx_description
1 polymer ?
#
loop_
_entity_poly.entity_id
_entity_poly.type
_entity_poly.pdbx_seq_one_letter_code
_entity_poly.pdbx_strand_id
1 'polypeptide(L)'
;WRADWFDAVSDVNALAHCLHGLRAALGEKLLLVTFRTQAEGGEKPLAQEEYAAFCTTVCASGCADLLDIEFFPNRKALPALIAQAHAAGIAVVCSSHDFEKTPPKEELVRRMTAMQQAGADLPKLAVMPRSRADVLELLAATAEMTDLHPETPVITMSMGALGGVSRL
;
A
#
# COMPACT_ATOMS: atom_id res chain seq x y z
N TRP A 1 -9.18 6.46 0.10
CA TRP A 1 -8.88 7.83 -0.32
C TRP A 1 -7.44 7.97 -0.82
N ARG A 2 -7.25 8.58 -2.01
CA ARG A 2 -5.97 8.90 -2.64
C ARG A 2 -5.54 10.32 -2.26
N ALA A 3 -4.68 10.44 -1.25
CA ALA A 3 -4.21 11.72 -0.70
C ALA A 3 -3.28 12.48 -1.64
N ASP A 4 -2.61 11.80 -2.57
CA ASP A 4 -1.75 12.41 -3.58
C ASP A 4 -2.50 13.35 -4.57
N TRP A 5 -3.84 13.26 -4.65
CA TRP A 5 -4.70 14.21 -5.36
C TRP A 5 -5.11 15.43 -4.53
N PHE A 6 -4.80 15.43 -3.24
CA PHE A 6 -5.11 16.56 -2.36
C PHE A 6 -4.00 17.60 -2.39
N ASP A 7 -4.31 18.82 -2.81
CA ASP A 7 -3.29 19.86 -3.03
C ASP A 7 -2.58 20.29 -1.74
N ALA A 8 -3.29 20.35 -0.63
CA ALA A 8 -2.76 20.76 0.65
C ALA A 8 -2.25 19.59 1.51
N VAL A 9 -1.80 18.49 0.91
CA VAL A 9 -1.39 17.27 1.61
C VAL A 9 -0.19 17.47 2.56
N SER A 10 0.69 18.42 2.27
CA SER A 10 1.84 18.76 3.12
C SER A 10 1.48 19.74 4.26
N ASP A 11 0.28 20.32 4.27
CA ASP A 11 -0.22 21.10 5.38
C ASP A 11 -0.91 20.18 6.39
N VAL A 12 -0.30 20.00 7.55
CA VAL A 12 -0.77 19.11 8.62
C VAL A 12 -2.19 19.43 9.07
N ASN A 13 -2.53 20.72 9.20
CA ASN A 13 -3.85 21.14 9.64
C ASN A 13 -4.92 20.91 8.57
N ALA A 14 -4.61 21.22 7.31
CA ALA A 14 -5.50 20.97 6.19
C ALA A 14 -5.73 19.47 5.98
N LEU A 15 -4.68 18.65 6.11
CA LEU A 15 -4.76 17.20 6.01
C LEU A 15 -5.65 16.62 7.14
N ALA A 16 -5.40 17.01 8.39
CA ALA A 16 -6.21 16.59 9.53
C ALA A 16 -7.69 16.99 9.37
N HIS A 17 -7.96 18.22 8.94
CA HIS A 17 -9.33 18.70 8.68
C HIS A 17 -10.01 17.86 7.59
N CYS A 18 -9.31 17.56 6.49
CA CYS A 18 -9.82 16.71 5.41
C CYS A 18 -10.15 15.30 5.91
N LEU A 19 -9.28 14.69 6.71
CA LEU A 19 -9.50 13.35 7.27
C LEU A 19 -10.74 13.30 8.17
N HIS A 20 -10.94 14.30 9.03
CA HIS A 20 -12.16 14.41 9.85
C HIS A 20 -13.43 14.57 8.99
N GLY A 21 -13.36 15.38 7.92
CA GLY A 21 -14.46 15.51 6.97
C GLY A 21 -14.80 14.20 6.26
N LEU A 22 -13.79 13.46 5.83
CA LEU A 22 -13.96 12.13 5.23
C LEU A 22 -14.58 11.14 6.21
N ARG A 23 -14.10 11.08 7.45
CA ARG A 23 -14.67 10.20 8.48
C ARG A 23 -16.14 10.54 8.76
N ALA A 24 -16.47 11.82 8.88
CA ALA A 24 -17.86 12.27 9.09
C ALA A 24 -18.77 11.86 7.91
N ALA A 25 -18.28 11.96 6.67
CA ALA A 25 -19.05 11.58 5.49
C ALA A 25 -19.19 10.06 5.32
N LEU A 26 -18.16 9.28 5.71
CA LEU A 26 -18.14 7.81 5.57
C LEU A 26 -18.90 7.09 6.69
N GLY A 27 -19.05 7.70 7.87
CA GLY A 27 -19.65 7.05 9.04
C GLY A 27 -18.87 5.79 9.42
N GLU A 28 -19.54 4.65 9.44
CA GLU A 28 -18.98 3.34 9.82
C GLU A 28 -18.19 2.62 8.68
N LYS A 29 -18.11 3.20 7.50
CA LYS A 29 -17.39 2.58 6.38
C LYS A 29 -15.88 2.66 6.58
N LEU A 30 -15.18 1.60 6.20
CA LEU A 30 -13.71 1.55 6.29
C LEU A 30 -13.07 2.63 5.40
N LEU A 31 -12.10 3.35 5.96
CA LEU A 31 -11.28 4.33 5.27
C LEU A 31 -9.84 3.82 5.16
N LEU A 32 -9.44 3.44 3.94
CA LEU A 32 -8.05 3.24 3.58
C LEU A 32 -7.48 4.57 3.06
N VAL A 33 -6.46 5.09 3.74
CA VAL A 33 -5.74 6.30 3.33
C VAL A 33 -4.47 5.89 2.59
N THR A 34 -4.28 6.43 1.39
CA THR A 34 -3.13 6.13 0.52
C THR A 34 -2.51 7.42 0.01
N PHE A 35 -1.22 7.63 0.24
CA PHE A 35 -0.42 8.53 -0.58
C PHE A 35 0.39 7.71 -1.55
N ARG A 36 0.03 7.74 -2.84
CA ARG A 36 0.80 7.09 -3.90
C ARG A 36 1.82 8.09 -4.43
N THR A 37 3.11 7.74 -4.29
CA THR A 37 4.18 8.59 -4.83
C THR A 37 4.23 8.51 -6.36
N GLN A 38 4.79 9.54 -6.98
CA GLN A 38 4.97 9.56 -8.43
C GLN A 38 5.85 8.39 -8.91
N ALA A 39 6.81 7.94 -8.10
CA ALA A 39 7.65 6.79 -8.41
C ALA A 39 6.86 5.48 -8.52
N GLU A 40 5.72 5.37 -7.84
CA GLU A 40 4.80 4.23 -7.91
C GLU A 40 3.48 4.57 -8.62
N GLY A 41 3.51 5.53 -9.56
CA GLY A 41 2.39 5.86 -10.43
C GLY A 41 1.35 6.79 -9.79
N GLY A 42 1.72 7.54 -8.79
CA GLY A 42 0.90 8.58 -8.19
C GLY A 42 1.06 9.95 -8.85
N GLU A 43 0.34 10.92 -8.32
CA GLU A 43 0.24 12.26 -8.91
C GLU A 43 1.45 13.15 -8.57
N LYS A 44 1.99 13.01 -7.36
CA LYS A 44 3.03 13.90 -6.84
C LYS A 44 4.22 13.11 -6.27
N PRO A 45 5.44 13.65 -6.38
CA PRO A 45 6.53 13.21 -5.53
C PRO A 45 6.26 13.67 -4.09
N LEU A 46 6.85 12.97 -3.12
CA LEU A 46 6.89 13.38 -1.73
C LEU A 46 8.26 13.01 -1.16
N ALA A 47 8.92 13.95 -0.49
CA ALA A 47 10.19 13.67 0.17
C ALA A 47 9.96 12.68 1.34
N GLN A 48 10.99 11.94 1.70
CA GLN A 48 10.86 10.87 2.71
C GLN A 48 10.40 11.41 4.07
N GLU A 49 10.90 12.58 4.46
CA GLU A 49 10.51 13.26 5.70
C GLU A 49 9.06 13.71 5.67
N GLU A 50 8.59 14.23 4.54
CA GLU A 50 7.19 14.64 4.34
C GLU A 50 6.26 13.42 4.31
N TYR A 51 6.71 12.30 3.72
CA TYR A 51 5.97 11.04 3.75
C TYR A 51 5.79 10.51 5.18
N ALA A 52 6.84 10.56 5.99
CA ALA A 52 6.77 10.19 7.40
C ALA A 52 5.84 11.13 8.18
N ALA A 53 5.91 12.44 7.93
CA ALA A 53 5.00 13.42 8.53
C ALA A 53 3.53 13.19 8.13
N PHE A 54 3.29 12.85 6.86
CA PHE A 54 1.97 12.44 6.36
C PHE A 54 1.45 11.22 7.14
N CYS A 55 2.21 10.14 7.24
CA CYS A 55 1.82 8.95 7.99
C CYS A 55 1.53 9.28 9.46
N THR A 56 2.37 10.12 10.09
CA THR A 56 2.18 10.57 11.47
C THR A 56 0.86 11.35 11.63
N THR A 57 0.55 12.24 10.71
CA THR A 57 -0.70 13.02 10.74
C THR A 57 -1.92 12.11 10.57
N VAL A 58 -1.86 11.13 9.66
CA VAL A 58 -2.93 10.14 9.50
C VAL A 58 -3.14 9.35 10.80
N CYS A 59 -2.07 8.86 11.41
CA CYS A 59 -2.15 8.13 12.68
C CYS A 59 -2.74 8.98 13.80
N ALA A 60 -2.30 10.24 13.93
CA ALA A 60 -2.76 11.14 14.97
C ALA A 60 -4.24 11.58 14.79
N SER A 61 -4.77 11.52 13.58
CA SER A 61 -6.14 11.95 13.29
C SER A 61 -7.22 11.05 13.90
N GLY A 62 -6.91 9.76 14.13
CA GLY A 62 -7.89 8.76 14.56
C GLY A 62 -9.01 8.48 13.55
N CYS A 63 -8.83 8.90 12.28
CA CYS A 63 -9.88 8.84 11.26
C CYS A 63 -9.75 7.66 10.30
N ALA A 64 -8.55 7.08 10.15
CA ALA A 64 -8.28 6.00 9.21
C ALA A 64 -8.42 4.64 9.88
N ASP A 65 -8.93 3.65 9.14
CA ASP A 65 -8.92 2.24 9.54
C ASP A 65 -7.71 1.51 8.99
N LEU A 66 -7.27 1.91 7.78
CA LEU A 66 -6.08 1.36 7.12
C LEU A 66 -5.21 2.49 6.56
N LEU A 67 -3.90 2.25 6.55
CA LEU A 67 -2.90 3.12 5.93
C LEU A 67 -2.08 2.33 4.91
N ASP A 68 -2.03 2.80 3.66
CA ASP A 68 -1.16 2.24 2.62
C ASP A 68 0.24 2.87 2.74
N ILE A 69 1.25 2.04 2.99
CA ILE A 69 2.66 2.45 3.09
C ILE A 69 3.46 1.76 1.97
N GLU A 70 4.12 2.56 1.14
CA GLU A 70 4.95 2.05 0.05
C GLU A 70 6.23 1.39 0.58
N PHE A 71 6.51 0.18 0.08
CA PHE A 71 7.61 -0.66 0.55
C PHE A 71 9.00 -0.12 0.20
N PHE A 72 9.25 0.16 -1.08
CA PHE A 72 10.60 0.47 -1.54
C PHE A 72 11.11 1.85 -1.09
N PRO A 73 10.36 2.95 -1.26
CA PRO A 73 10.82 4.27 -0.83
C PRO A 73 11.10 4.34 0.68
N ASN A 74 10.36 3.56 1.46
CA ASN A 74 10.36 3.64 2.92
C ASN A 74 11.08 2.48 3.62
N ARG A 75 11.78 1.62 2.90
CA ARG A 75 12.29 0.33 3.42
C ARG A 75 13.02 0.42 4.76
N LYS A 76 13.79 1.49 4.99
CA LYS A 76 14.49 1.71 6.27
C LYS A 76 13.56 2.18 7.38
N ALA A 77 12.59 3.03 7.07
CA ALA A 77 11.64 3.60 8.03
C ALA A 77 10.41 2.69 8.24
N LEU A 78 10.19 1.72 7.35
CA LEU A 78 8.97 0.92 7.29
C LEU A 78 8.57 0.28 8.62
N PRO A 79 9.47 -0.40 9.39
CA PRO A 79 9.07 -1.00 10.65
C PRO A 79 8.59 0.04 11.69
N ALA A 80 9.21 1.24 11.70
CA ALA A 80 8.81 2.31 12.60
C ALA A 80 7.45 2.91 12.22
N LEU A 81 7.20 3.11 10.91
CA LEU A 81 5.92 3.59 10.40
C LEU A 81 4.78 2.60 10.67
N ILE A 82 5.04 1.30 10.47
CA ILE A 82 4.07 0.24 10.79
C ILE A 82 3.76 0.22 12.30
N ALA A 83 4.79 0.24 13.14
CA ALA A 83 4.59 0.26 14.59
C ALA A 83 3.78 1.49 15.05
N GLN A 84 4.00 2.65 14.43
CA GLN A 84 3.24 3.87 14.70
C GLN A 84 1.76 3.71 14.29
N ALA A 85 1.47 3.13 13.13
CA ALA A 85 0.10 2.87 12.68
C ALA A 85 -0.61 1.89 13.62
N HIS A 86 0.04 0.79 14.00
CA HIS A 86 -0.50 -0.19 14.94
C HIS A 86 -0.76 0.43 16.32
N ALA A 87 0.12 1.29 16.82
CA ALA A 87 -0.09 2.01 18.08
C ALA A 87 -1.33 2.93 18.04
N ALA A 88 -1.71 3.40 16.85
CA ALA A 88 -2.93 4.17 16.60
C ALA A 88 -4.16 3.29 16.29
N GLY A 89 -4.03 1.96 16.30
CA GLY A 89 -5.12 1.03 15.97
C GLY A 89 -5.42 0.93 14.46
N ILE A 90 -4.48 1.32 13.60
CA ILE A 90 -4.63 1.36 12.15
C ILE A 90 -3.90 0.15 11.53
N ALA A 91 -4.60 -0.63 10.71
CA ALA A 91 -4.00 -1.72 9.95
C ALA A 91 -3.19 -1.20 8.75
N VAL A 92 -2.11 -1.89 8.38
CA VAL A 92 -1.19 -1.45 7.34
C VAL A 92 -1.28 -2.31 6.09
N VAL A 93 -1.61 -1.66 4.96
CA VAL A 93 -1.38 -2.19 3.62
C VAL A 93 0.03 -1.78 3.20
N CYS A 94 0.97 -2.73 3.13
CA CYS A 94 2.31 -2.44 2.62
C CYS A 94 2.35 -2.74 1.13
N SER A 95 2.57 -1.72 0.30
CA SER A 95 2.36 -1.81 -1.14
C SER A 95 3.63 -1.60 -1.97
N SER A 96 3.67 -2.24 -3.14
CA SER A 96 4.66 -1.98 -4.20
C SER A 96 4.01 -2.10 -5.57
N HIS A 97 4.35 -1.18 -6.46
CA HIS A 97 3.83 -1.09 -7.82
C HIS A 97 4.98 -1.10 -8.83
N ASP A 98 4.96 -2.04 -9.76
CA ASP A 98 5.90 -2.11 -10.89
C ASP A 98 5.12 -1.92 -12.18
N PHE A 99 5.25 -0.71 -12.77
CA PHE A 99 4.56 -0.36 -14.02
C PHE A 99 5.29 -0.82 -15.27
N GLU A 100 6.49 -1.40 -15.12
CA GLU A 100 7.32 -1.79 -16.26
C GLU A 100 7.21 -3.28 -16.57
N LYS A 101 7.12 -4.13 -15.55
CA LYS A 101 7.19 -5.58 -15.71
C LYS A 101 6.54 -6.34 -14.57
N THR A 102 6.39 -7.65 -14.77
CA THR A 102 6.15 -8.62 -13.72
C THR A 102 7.47 -9.32 -13.39
N PRO A 103 8.02 -9.14 -12.18
CA PRO A 103 9.18 -9.90 -11.72
C PRO A 103 8.92 -11.41 -11.68
N PRO A 104 9.96 -12.28 -11.69
CA PRO A 104 9.80 -13.72 -11.48
C PRO A 104 9.10 -14.04 -10.15
N LYS A 105 8.43 -15.17 -10.09
CA LYS A 105 7.63 -15.63 -8.94
C LYS A 105 8.41 -15.54 -7.62
N GLU A 106 9.65 -16.01 -7.60
CA GLU A 106 10.50 -16.02 -6.40
C GLU A 106 10.74 -14.61 -5.85
N GLU A 107 10.89 -13.62 -6.74
CA GLU A 107 11.04 -12.23 -6.33
C GLU A 107 9.74 -11.64 -5.79
N LEU A 108 8.59 -12.00 -6.39
CA LEU A 108 7.27 -11.58 -5.90
C LEU A 108 7.00 -12.14 -4.49
N VAL A 109 7.24 -13.42 -4.28
CA VAL A 109 7.12 -14.08 -2.97
C VAL A 109 8.07 -13.43 -1.96
N ARG A 110 9.34 -13.22 -2.35
CA ARG A 110 10.34 -12.58 -1.49
C ARG A 110 9.92 -11.17 -1.04
N ARG A 111 9.32 -10.38 -1.93
CA ARG A 111 8.80 -9.03 -1.60
C ARG A 111 7.67 -9.12 -0.59
N MET A 112 6.66 -9.96 -0.85
CA MET A 112 5.51 -10.10 0.05
C MET A 112 5.91 -10.66 1.43
N THR A 113 6.79 -11.64 1.47
CA THR A 113 7.34 -12.17 2.73
C THR A 113 8.12 -11.09 3.50
N ALA A 114 8.90 -10.25 2.81
CA ALA A 114 9.60 -9.14 3.45
C ALA A 114 8.64 -8.08 4.01
N MET A 115 7.50 -7.84 3.36
CA MET A 115 6.44 -6.97 3.89
C MET A 115 5.80 -7.57 5.15
N GLN A 116 5.49 -8.89 5.16
CA GLN A 116 4.99 -9.61 6.35
C GLN A 116 6.00 -9.50 7.50
N GLN A 117 7.28 -9.77 7.24
CA GLN A 117 8.35 -9.68 8.25
C GLN A 117 8.53 -8.27 8.82
N ALA A 118 8.22 -7.24 8.02
CA ALA A 118 8.20 -5.85 8.50
C ALA A 118 6.98 -5.53 9.37
N GLY A 119 6.00 -6.42 9.45
CA GLY A 119 4.79 -6.29 10.26
C GLY A 119 3.54 -5.83 9.49
N ALA A 120 3.57 -5.85 8.15
CA ALA A 120 2.39 -5.48 7.37
C ALA A 120 1.22 -6.44 7.59
N ASP A 121 0.02 -5.90 7.76
CA ASP A 121 -1.21 -6.71 7.86
C ASP A 121 -1.68 -7.23 6.50
N LEU A 122 -1.40 -6.46 5.45
CA LEU A 122 -1.81 -6.74 4.07
C LEU A 122 -0.68 -6.41 3.08
N PRO A 123 0.25 -7.34 2.82
CA PRO A 123 1.19 -7.19 1.71
C PRO A 123 0.47 -7.02 0.37
N LYS A 124 0.88 -6.03 -0.42
CA LYS A 124 0.24 -5.72 -1.70
C LYS A 124 1.24 -5.55 -2.82
N LEU A 125 1.04 -6.29 -3.91
CA LEU A 125 1.80 -6.13 -5.15
C LEU A 125 0.89 -5.83 -6.34
N ALA A 126 1.23 -4.80 -7.11
CA ALA A 126 0.65 -4.53 -8.42
C ALA A 126 1.77 -4.51 -9.46
N VAL A 127 1.66 -5.35 -10.49
CA VAL A 127 2.71 -5.53 -11.50
C VAL A 127 2.15 -5.45 -12.91
N MET A 128 2.98 -5.01 -13.87
CA MET A 128 2.55 -4.87 -15.26
C MET A 128 2.91 -6.13 -16.07
N PRO A 129 1.93 -6.89 -16.54
CA PRO A 129 2.20 -8.04 -17.42
C PRO A 129 2.51 -7.56 -18.84
N ARG A 130 3.52 -8.15 -19.45
CA ARG A 130 3.87 -8.02 -20.87
C ARG A 130 3.38 -9.22 -21.69
N SER A 131 3.04 -10.31 -21.01
CA SER A 131 2.57 -11.57 -21.58
C SER A 131 1.56 -12.26 -20.67
N ARG A 132 0.88 -13.29 -21.20
CA ARG A 132 0.02 -14.16 -20.38
C ARG A 132 0.83 -14.96 -19.35
N ALA A 133 2.08 -15.30 -19.67
CA ALA A 133 2.98 -15.97 -18.73
C ALA A 133 3.23 -15.10 -17.49
N ASP A 134 3.38 -13.80 -17.64
CA ASP A 134 3.56 -12.87 -16.51
C ASP A 134 2.35 -12.87 -15.57
N VAL A 135 1.15 -13.02 -16.11
CA VAL A 135 -0.07 -13.16 -15.29
C VAL A 135 -0.03 -14.45 -14.47
N LEU A 136 0.40 -15.57 -15.10
CA LEU A 136 0.56 -16.85 -14.40
C LEU A 136 1.64 -16.80 -13.33
N GLU A 137 2.74 -16.09 -13.57
CA GLU A 137 3.78 -15.85 -12.55
C GLU A 137 3.20 -15.19 -11.29
N LEU A 138 2.40 -14.13 -11.45
CA LEU A 138 1.76 -13.47 -10.32
C LEU A 138 0.76 -14.39 -9.61
N LEU A 139 -0.07 -15.13 -10.35
CA LEU A 139 -1.03 -16.05 -9.77
C LEU A 139 -0.33 -17.18 -9.00
N ALA A 140 0.78 -17.72 -9.54
CA ALA A 140 1.59 -18.73 -8.85
C ALA A 140 2.23 -18.17 -7.56
N ALA A 141 2.73 -16.92 -7.59
CA ALA A 141 3.23 -16.26 -6.39
C ALA A 141 2.11 -16.06 -5.34
N THR A 142 0.92 -15.70 -5.79
CA THR A 142 -0.26 -15.52 -4.91
C THR A 142 -0.65 -16.84 -4.25
N ALA A 143 -0.70 -17.93 -5.02
CA ALA A 143 -0.99 -19.26 -4.48
C ALA A 143 0.06 -19.69 -3.45
N GLU A 144 1.36 -19.52 -3.76
CA GLU A 144 2.44 -19.85 -2.83
C GLU A 144 2.34 -19.04 -1.51
N MET A 145 2.04 -17.75 -1.58
CA MET A 145 1.83 -16.94 -0.38
C MET A 145 0.65 -17.45 0.46
N THR A 146 -0.44 -17.83 -0.19
CA THR A 146 -1.64 -18.33 0.50
C THR A 146 -1.38 -19.68 1.17
N ASP A 147 -0.65 -20.56 0.51
CA ASP A 147 -0.45 -21.95 0.96
C ASP A 147 0.71 -22.10 1.95
N LEU A 148 1.81 -21.35 1.75
CA LEU A 148 3.07 -21.52 2.49
C LEU A 148 3.38 -20.35 3.46
N HIS A 149 2.73 -19.22 3.29
CA HIS A 149 2.95 -18.00 4.11
C HIS A 149 1.61 -17.40 4.57
N PRO A 150 0.75 -18.18 5.26
CA PRO A 150 -0.63 -17.79 5.57
C PRO A 150 -0.75 -16.79 6.74
N GLU A 151 0.36 -16.24 7.24
CA GLU A 151 0.38 -15.34 8.40
C GLU A 151 -0.47 -14.10 8.18
N THR A 152 -0.49 -13.60 6.95
CA THR A 152 -1.33 -12.45 6.57
C THR A 152 -1.95 -12.69 5.19
N PRO A 153 -3.19 -12.21 4.94
CA PRO A 153 -3.75 -12.19 3.60
C PRO A 153 -2.93 -11.26 2.69
N VAL A 154 -2.90 -11.54 1.39
CA VAL A 154 -2.18 -10.74 0.41
C VAL A 154 -3.12 -10.11 -0.62
N ILE A 155 -2.72 -8.96 -1.14
CA ILE A 155 -3.39 -8.30 -2.26
C ILE A 155 -2.46 -8.34 -3.46
N THR A 156 -2.84 -9.03 -4.53
CA THR A 156 -2.05 -9.08 -5.75
C THR A 156 -2.86 -8.62 -6.95
N MET A 157 -2.20 -7.91 -7.86
CA MET A 157 -2.85 -7.37 -9.04
C MET A 157 -1.92 -7.42 -10.25
N SER A 158 -2.34 -8.14 -11.28
CA SER A 158 -1.79 -7.98 -12.61
C SER A 158 -2.51 -6.83 -13.31
N MET A 159 -1.78 -5.77 -13.67
CA MET A 159 -2.36 -4.54 -14.19
C MET A 159 -2.73 -4.66 -15.67
N GLY A 160 -3.43 -3.66 -16.20
CA GLY A 160 -3.83 -3.60 -17.60
C GLY A 160 -4.86 -4.66 -18.00
N ALA A 161 -5.14 -4.72 -19.31
CA ALA A 161 -6.18 -5.60 -19.87
C ALA A 161 -5.83 -7.09 -19.73
N LEU A 162 -4.55 -7.46 -19.88
CA LEU A 162 -4.11 -8.85 -19.74
C LEU A 162 -4.32 -9.40 -18.34
N GLY A 163 -4.21 -8.53 -17.33
CA GLY A 163 -4.29 -8.92 -15.93
C GLY A 163 -5.70 -9.01 -15.36
N GLY A 164 -6.75 -8.80 -16.17
CA GLY A 164 -8.13 -8.78 -15.69
C GLY A 164 -8.54 -10.01 -14.88
N VAL A 165 -8.05 -11.19 -15.28
CA VAL A 165 -8.32 -12.47 -14.59
C VAL A 165 -7.80 -12.52 -13.15
N SER A 166 -6.79 -11.74 -12.80
CA SER A 166 -6.23 -11.70 -11.42
C SER A 166 -7.13 -10.97 -10.42
N ARG A 167 -8.29 -10.47 -10.87
CA ARG A 167 -9.24 -9.70 -10.03
C ARG A 167 -10.60 -10.40 -9.86
N LEU A 168 -10.69 -11.65 -10.31
CA LEU A 168 -11.91 -12.47 -10.23
C LEU A 168 -11.85 -13.48 -9.05
#